data_973274236f29ee7dece429e2986b437d
#
_entry.id   973274236f29ee7dece429e2986b437d
#
_cell.length_a   1.000
_cell.length_b   1.000
_cell.length_c   1.000
_cell.angle_alpha   90.00
_cell.angle_beta   90.00
_cell.angle_gamma   90.00
#
_symmetry.space_group_name_H-M   'P 1'
#
loop_
_entity.id
_entity.type
_entity.pdbx_description
1 polymer ?
#
loop_
_entity_poly.entity_id
_entity_poly.type
_entity_poly.pdbx_seq_one_letter_code
_entity_poly.pdbx_strand_id
1 'polypeptide(L)'
;MKNALLLVLPVALLAQPEFPRPNKDAVMSMEDYNPKSGLTVEEHPVKRAKYPLIDVHNHQPGEMNKAALDKLVKDMDGLNLQVMVNLSGGYGDRLKKTVDNMKGNYPKRFVIFANLNFEDMEAPDYADTVAKQLEQDIKNGAQGLKFFKNFGMDLRIKSGDRIKIDDPRFDKAFEICAKYKVPVLIHTAEPRQFFQPWDKDNERWLELKQFPNRYRPPDKYPTWETLMGELYSRIGRHPKTTFINAHLGWLGGDLGQLSKLLDKYPNMNAEVAAVLAELGRQPRTARAFFTKYQDRVLFGKDIWETSEYFTYFRVFETGDEYFDYYRKRHAFWKMYGMELPDEVLKKLYYKNGLRIIPGIDASQFPN
;
A
#
# COMPACT_ATOMS: atom_id res chain seq x y z
N MET A 1 -26.08 -21.81 -72.48
CA MET A 1 -26.14 -21.92 -70.99
C MET A 1 -25.14 -22.99 -70.55
N LYS A 2 -23.99 -22.56 -70.01
CA LYS A 2 -22.93 -23.47 -69.56
C LYS A 2 -23.02 -23.61 -68.05
N ASN A 3 -23.39 -24.83 -67.60
CA ASN A 3 -23.39 -25.18 -66.20
C ASN A 3 -21.96 -25.38 -65.71
N ALA A 4 -21.51 -24.55 -64.82
CA ALA A 4 -20.28 -24.73 -64.09
C ALA A 4 -20.53 -25.62 -62.85
N LEU A 5 -19.94 -26.81 -62.85
CA LEU A 5 -19.95 -27.75 -61.76
C LEU A 5 -18.91 -27.31 -60.74
N LEU A 6 -19.35 -26.81 -59.56
CA LEU A 6 -18.47 -26.52 -58.43
C LEU A 6 -18.05 -27.84 -57.76
N LEU A 7 -16.79 -28.22 -57.91
CA LEU A 7 -16.19 -29.32 -57.14
C LEU A 7 -15.90 -28.80 -55.72
N VAL A 8 -16.65 -29.24 -54.75
CA VAL A 8 -16.33 -29.04 -53.32
C VAL A 8 -15.39 -30.16 -52.91
N LEU A 9 -14.11 -29.84 -52.74
CA LEU A 9 -13.15 -30.76 -52.13
C LEU A 9 -13.40 -30.86 -50.63
N PRO A 10 -13.46 -32.05 -50.04
CA PRO A 10 -13.58 -32.18 -48.58
C PRO A 10 -12.26 -31.71 -47.95
N VAL A 11 -12.35 -30.69 -47.07
CA VAL A 11 -11.25 -30.32 -46.16
C VAL A 11 -11.11 -31.46 -45.15
N ALA A 12 -10.06 -32.26 -45.31
CA ALA A 12 -9.69 -33.23 -44.28
C ALA A 12 -9.34 -32.47 -43.01
N LEU A 13 -10.16 -32.55 -42.01
CA LEU A 13 -9.82 -32.15 -40.66
C LEU A 13 -8.63 -33.03 -40.21
N LEU A 14 -7.43 -32.49 -40.26
CA LEU A 14 -6.29 -33.11 -39.59
C LEU A 14 -6.60 -33.17 -38.11
N ALA A 15 -6.82 -34.38 -37.60
CA ALA A 15 -6.97 -34.59 -36.15
C ALA A 15 -5.74 -33.99 -35.45
N GLN A 16 -5.95 -33.04 -34.58
CA GLN A 16 -4.85 -32.52 -33.77
C GLN A 16 -4.23 -33.68 -32.98
N PRO A 17 -2.90 -33.75 -32.88
CA PRO A 17 -2.26 -34.80 -32.09
C PRO A 17 -2.85 -34.75 -30.66
N GLU A 18 -3.38 -35.88 -30.19
CA GLU A 18 -3.79 -36.02 -28.81
C GLU A 18 -2.56 -35.78 -27.91
N PHE A 19 -2.55 -34.66 -27.20
CA PHE A 19 -1.54 -34.48 -26.17
C PHE A 19 -1.70 -35.58 -25.12
N PRO A 20 -0.60 -36.23 -24.66
CA PRO A 20 -0.67 -37.22 -23.60
C PRO A 20 -1.41 -36.64 -22.40
N ARG A 21 -2.41 -37.35 -21.91
CA ARG A 21 -3.19 -36.91 -20.73
C ARG A 21 -2.23 -36.80 -19.54
N PRO A 22 -2.34 -35.73 -18.74
CA PRO A 22 -1.48 -35.57 -17.56
C PRO A 22 -1.57 -36.81 -16.66
N ASN A 23 -0.43 -37.23 -16.10
CA ASN A 23 -0.42 -38.26 -15.07
C ASN A 23 -1.20 -37.74 -13.85
N LYS A 24 -2.42 -38.25 -13.67
CA LYS A 24 -3.30 -37.85 -12.56
C LYS A 24 -2.81 -38.31 -11.19
N ASP A 25 -1.84 -39.23 -11.16
CA ASP A 25 -1.24 -39.75 -9.93
C ASP A 25 -0.08 -38.89 -9.40
N ALA A 26 0.40 -37.96 -10.23
CA ALA A 26 1.42 -37.00 -9.81
C ALA A 26 0.75 -35.85 -9.04
N VAL A 27 0.74 -35.95 -7.70
CA VAL A 27 0.18 -34.92 -6.80
C VAL A 27 1.30 -34.11 -6.18
N MET A 28 1.25 -32.80 -6.37
CA MET A 28 2.14 -31.84 -5.71
C MET A 28 1.30 -30.68 -5.16
N SER A 29 1.59 -30.22 -3.94
CA SER A 29 0.90 -29.08 -3.39
C SER A 29 1.31 -27.78 -4.12
N MET A 30 0.43 -26.79 -4.13
CA MET A 30 0.76 -25.48 -4.70
C MET A 30 1.89 -24.77 -3.93
N GLU A 31 1.98 -25.06 -2.63
CA GLU A 31 3.00 -24.54 -1.74
C GLU A 31 4.40 -25.11 -2.07
N ASP A 32 4.46 -26.38 -2.48
CA ASP A 32 5.71 -27.08 -2.82
C ASP A 32 6.16 -26.83 -4.26
N TYR A 33 5.22 -26.48 -5.15
CA TYR A 33 5.54 -26.21 -6.55
C TYR A 33 6.37 -24.93 -6.67
N ASN A 34 7.68 -25.10 -6.86
CA ASN A 34 8.65 -24.00 -6.98
C ASN A 34 9.72 -24.30 -8.03
N PRO A 35 9.36 -24.30 -9.32
CA PRO A 35 10.27 -24.62 -10.39
C PRO A 35 11.39 -23.59 -10.49
N LYS A 36 12.61 -24.07 -10.67
CA LYS A 36 13.73 -23.19 -11.02
C LYS A 36 13.52 -22.66 -12.45
N SER A 37 13.76 -21.36 -12.63
CA SER A 37 13.75 -20.78 -13.96
C SER A 37 14.83 -21.40 -14.83
N GLY A 38 14.45 -21.76 -16.07
CA GLY A 38 15.42 -22.09 -17.12
C GLY A 38 15.89 -20.86 -17.92
N LEU A 39 15.40 -19.67 -17.57
CA LEU A 39 15.77 -18.42 -18.24
C LEU A 39 17.15 -17.98 -17.78
N THR A 40 18.00 -17.59 -18.76
CA THR A 40 19.30 -16.96 -18.48
C THR A 40 19.20 -15.49 -18.87
N VAL A 41 19.12 -14.62 -17.87
CA VAL A 41 19.07 -13.16 -18.02
C VAL A 41 20.05 -12.53 -17.04
N GLU A 42 20.49 -11.33 -17.34
CA GLU A 42 21.30 -10.54 -16.42
C GLU A 42 20.45 -10.15 -15.20
N GLU A 43 21.05 -10.18 -14.01
CA GLU A 43 20.39 -9.83 -12.77
C GLU A 43 21.16 -8.69 -12.07
N HIS A 44 20.39 -7.70 -11.59
CA HIS A 44 20.92 -6.54 -10.86
C HIS A 44 20.28 -6.46 -9.46
N PRO A 45 20.67 -7.32 -8.50
CA PRO A 45 20.13 -7.28 -7.15
C PRO A 45 20.52 -5.98 -6.45
N VAL A 46 19.53 -5.24 -5.96
CA VAL A 46 19.72 -3.94 -5.30
C VAL A 46 19.44 -4.09 -3.80
N LYS A 47 20.45 -3.89 -2.96
CA LYS A 47 20.34 -3.98 -1.49
C LYS A 47 20.22 -2.62 -0.80
N ARG A 48 20.41 -1.53 -1.53
CA ARG A 48 20.41 -0.16 -1.04
C ARG A 48 19.75 0.74 -2.09
N ALA A 49 18.83 1.58 -1.69
CA ALA A 49 18.17 2.53 -2.59
C ALA A 49 19.18 3.46 -3.26
N LYS A 50 19.01 3.71 -4.55
CA LYS A 50 19.85 4.61 -5.37
C LYS A 50 19.88 6.04 -4.81
N TYR A 51 18.75 6.51 -4.30
CA TYR A 51 18.58 7.83 -3.70
C TYR A 51 18.14 7.70 -2.24
N PRO A 52 18.39 8.72 -1.40
CA PRO A 52 17.85 8.78 -0.05
C PRO A 52 16.34 8.59 -0.06
N LEU A 53 15.82 7.88 0.93
CA LEU A 53 14.45 7.37 0.95
C LEU A 53 13.69 7.89 2.16
N ILE A 54 12.42 8.24 1.98
CA ILE A 54 11.41 8.44 3.01
C ILE A 54 10.42 7.28 2.90
N ASP A 55 10.32 6.43 3.92
CA ASP A 55 9.27 5.42 4.03
C ASP A 55 8.08 6.02 4.77
N VAL A 56 6.99 6.30 4.03
CA VAL A 56 5.82 6.96 4.61
C VAL A 56 4.84 5.99 5.28
N HIS A 57 5.10 4.68 5.22
CA HIS A 57 4.22 3.67 5.79
C HIS A 57 5.02 2.59 6.52
N ASN A 58 5.20 2.79 7.81
CA ASN A 58 5.85 1.82 8.67
C ASN A 58 5.20 1.76 10.06
N HIS A 59 5.41 0.67 10.75
CA HIS A 59 4.86 0.42 12.08
C HIS A 59 5.97 -0.02 13.02
N GLN A 60 6.25 0.80 14.03
CA GLN A 60 7.23 0.51 15.07
C GLN A 60 6.58 0.60 16.46
N PRO A 61 7.06 -0.13 17.45
CA PRO A 61 6.66 0.09 18.84
C PRO A 61 6.87 1.56 19.24
N GLY A 62 5.91 2.12 19.99
CA GLY A 62 5.99 3.51 20.44
C GLY A 62 7.14 3.79 21.41
N GLU A 63 7.54 2.77 22.17
CA GLU A 63 8.68 2.83 23.09
C GLU A 63 9.63 1.67 22.78
N MET A 64 10.85 2.00 22.44
CA MET A 64 11.94 1.06 22.16
C MET A 64 13.11 1.37 23.10
N ASN A 65 13.78 0.33 23.60
CA ASN A 65 15.04 0.56 24.31
C ASN A 65 16.11 1.10 23.36
N LYS A 66 17.13 1.76 23.93
CA LYS A 66 18.17 2.45 23.13
C LYS A 66 18.85 1.52 22.13
N ALA A 67 19.19 0.29 22.53
CA ALA A 67 19.88 -0.68 21.66
C ALA A 67 19.02 -1.08 20.44
N ALA A 68 17.70 -1.32 20.66
CA ALA A 68 16.78 -1.63 19.58
C ALA A 68 16.60 -0.46 18.62
N LEU A 69 16.52 0.77 19.15
CA LEU A 69 16.40 1.97 18.35
C LEU A 69 17.68 2.25 17.53
N ASP A 70 18.87 2.04 18.14
CA ASP A 70 20.16 2.16 17.45
C ASP A 70 20.29 1.14 16.32
N LYS A 71 19.86 -0.10 16.57
CA LYS A 71 19.84 -1.12 15.55
C LYS A 71 18.90 -0.73 14.40
N LEU A 72 17.71 -0.25 14.71
CA LEU A 72 16.74 0.20 13.69
C LEU A 72 17.37 1.28 12.80
N VAL A 73 17.98 2.30 13.39
CA VAL A 73 18.64 3.39 12.65
C VAL A 73 19.79 2.86 11.80
N LYS A 74 20.61 1.96 12.33
CA LYS A 74 21.69 1.31 11.59
C LYS A 74 21.16 0.52 10.37
N ASP A 75 20.08 -0.21 10.56
CA ASP A 75 19.44 -0.95 9.46
C ASP A 75 18.87 0.02 8.40
N MET A 76 18.25 1.14 8.82
CA MET A 76 17.81 2.22 7.93
C MET A 76 19.00 2.78 7.11
N ASP A 77 20.13 3.03 7.74
CA ASP A 77 21.34 3.52 7.05
C ASP A 77 21.80 2.54 5.97
N GLY A 78 21.74 1.24 6.24
CA GLY A 78 22.04 0.20 5.27
C GLY A 78 21.17 0.26 4.03
N LEU A 79 19.90 0.62 4.17
CA LEU A 79 18.93 0.75 3.09
C LEU A 79 18.97 2.11 2.35
N ASN A 80 19.73 3.10 2.82
CA ASN A 80 19.62 4.51 2.43
C ASN A 80 18.28 5.16 2.85
N LEU A 81 17.61 4.61 3.87
CA LEU A 81 16.37 5.13 4.42
C LEU A 81 16.70 6.26 5.41
N GLN A 82 16.46 7.50 4.99
CA GLN A 82 16.77 8.68 5.81
C GLN A 82 15.69 8.97 6.84
N VAL A 83 14.42 8.82 6.46
CA VAL A 83 13.29 9.12 7.34
C VAL A 83 12.27 8.00 7.28
N MET A 84 11.84 7.54 8.45
CA MET A 84 10.75 6.58 8.62
C MET A 84 9.56 7.26 9.27
N VAL A 85 8.39 7.12 8.67
CA VAL A 85 7.12 7.53 9.27
C VAL A 85 6.57 6.37 10.10
N ASN A 86 6.54 6.52 11.42
CA ASN A 86 5.86 5.57 12.29
C ASN A 86 4.37 5.93 12.39
N LEU A 87 3.52 5.07 11.85
CA LEU A 87 2.07 5.22 11.83
C LEU A 87 1.36 4.71 13.10
N SER A 88 2.13 4.17 14.04
CA SER A 88 1.62 3.62 15.31
C SER A 88 1.90 4.53 16.52
N GLY A 89 1.87 5.85 16.30
CA GLY A 89 2.21 6.83 17.34
C GLY A 89 1.26 6.83 18.55
N GLY A 90 0.01 6.43 18.34
CA GLY A 90 -1.03 6.53 19.39
C GLY A 90 -1.62 7.93 19.49
N TYR A 91 -2.19 8.26 20.65
CA TYR A 91 -2.76 9.56 21.00
C TYR A 91 -2.44 9.91 22.45
N GLY A 92 -2.57 11.19 22.82
CA GLY A 92 -2.36 11.69 24.19
C GLY A 92 -0.98 11.35 24.74
N ASP A 93 -0.94 10.86 25.96
CA ASP A 93 0.32 10.50 26.65
C ASP A 93 1.11 9.44 25.91
N ARG A 94 0.44 8.48 25.25
CA ARG A 94 1.12 7.47 24.44
C ARG A 94 1.84 8.11 23.27
N LEU A 95 1.18 9.04 22.56
CA LEU A 95 1.83 9.77 21.46
C LEU A 95 3.06 10.53 21.97
N LYS A 96 2.90 11.26 23.09
CA LYS A 96 4.01 12.03 23.67
C LYS A 96 5.21 11.13 23.98
N LYS A 97 5.01 9.97 24.61
CA LYS A 97 6.06 9.01 24.88
C LYS A 97 6.73 8.49 23.60
N THR A 98 5.94 8.21 22.55
CA THR A 98 6.48 7.78 21.24
C THR A 98 7.36 8.88 20.63
N VAL A 99 6.91 10.13 20.64
CA VAL A 99 7.67 11.30 20.16
C VAL A 99 8.96 11.46 20.96
N ASP A 100 8.87 11.46 22.30
CA ASP A 100 10.02 11.63 23.19
C ASP A 100 11.04 10.48 22.99
N ASN A 101 10.58 9.24 22.81
CA ASN A 101 11.45 8.09 22.59
C ASN A 101 12.15 8.15 21.23
N MET A 102 11.39 8.27 20.15
CA MET A 102 11.96 8.15 18.79
C MET A 102 12.63 9.46 18.33
N LYS A 103 11.91 10.58 18.42
CA LYS A 103 12.42 11.88 17.97
C LYS A 103 13.37 12.51 18.99
N GLY A 104 13.19 12.23 20.27
CA GLY A 104 14.14 12.66 21.32
C GLY A 104 15.54 12.08 21.11
N ASN A 105 15.63 10.81 20.70
CA ASN A 105 16.93 10.16 20.41
C ASN A 105 17.45 10.45 18.99
N TYR A 106 16.54 10.52 18.00
CA TYR A 106 16.89 10.67 16.59
C TYR A 106 15.96 11.67 15.89
N PRO A 107 16.10 12.99 16.15
CA PRO A 107 15.11 14.01 15.75
C PRO A 107 14.91 14.16 14.25
N LYS A 108 15.88 13.74 13.45
CA LYS A 108 15.84 13.85 11.98
C LYS A 108 15.47 12.54 11.28
N ARG A 109 15.30 11.44 12.02
CA ARG A 109 15.14 10.11 11.43
C ARG A 109 13.69 9.61 11.45
N PHE A 110 12.86 10.17 12.33
CA PHE A 110 11.49 9.71 12.54
C PHE A 110 10.47 10.82 12.38
N VAL A 111 9.37 10.47 11.74
CA VAL A 111 8.11 11.21 11.72
C VAL A 111 7.08 10.35 12.44
N ILE A 112 6.26 10.95 13.29
CA ILE A 112 5.24 10.24 14.06
C ILE A 112 3.85 10.72 13.62
N PHE A 113 2.99 9.78 13.23
CA PHE A 113 1.57 10.07 12.98
C PHE A 113 0.74 9.71 14.21
N ALA A 114 -0.20 10.58 14.53
CA ALA A 114 -1.19 10.33 15.58
C ALA A 114 -2.23 9.29 15.12
N ASN A 115 -2.88 8.68 16.08
CA ASN A 115 -4.10 7.89 15.88
C ASN A 115 -5.25 8.55 16.65
N LEU A 116 -6.50 8.24 16.33
CA LEU A 116 -7.64 8.74 17.09
C LEU A 116 -8.03 7.77 18.20
N ASN A 117 -8.61 8.33 19.27
CA ASN A 117 -9.34 7.56 20.26
C ASN A 117 -10.75 7.25 19.72
N PHE A 118 -11.13 5.96 19.70
CA PHE A 118 -12.45 5.50 19.29
C PHE A 118 -13.36 5.10 20.47
N GLU A 119 -12.96 5.42 21.70
CA GLU A 119 -13.81 5.24 22.88
C GLU A 119 -14.90 6.30 22.89
N ASP A 120 -16.04 5.96 23.47
CA ASP A 120 -17.19 6.85 23.67
C ASP A 120 -17.67 7.63 22.44
N MET A 121 -17.58 7.00 21.26
CA MET A 121 -17.97 7.59 19.96
C MET A 121 -19.45 8.06 19.92
N GLU A 122 -20.28 7.66 20.86
CA GLU A 122 -21.69 8.06 20.98
C GLU A 122 -21.90 9.25 21.92
N ALA A 123 -20.84 9.74 22.58
CA ALA A 123 -20.94 10.94 23.41
C ALA A 123 -21.31 12.17 22.54
N PRO A 124 -22.21 13.04 23.00
CA PRO A 124 -22.65 14.20 22.23
C PRO A 124 -21.53 15.15 21.81
N ASP A 125 -20.45 15.22 22.58
CA ASP A 125 -19.28 16.05 22.35
C ASP A 125 -18.07 15.30 21.75
N TYR A 126 -18.25 14.03 21.33
CA TYR A 126 -17.16 13.20 20.82
C TYR A 126 -16.38 13.88 19.69
N ALA A 127 -17.08 14.48 18.72
CA ALA A 127 -16.44 15.15 17.57
C ALA A 127 -15.53 16.30 18.02
N ASP A 128 -15.91 17.05 19.06
CA ASP A 128 -15.09 18.12 19.61
C ASP A 128 -13.94 17.59 20.45
N THR A 129 -14.19 16.57 21.24
CA THR A 129 -13.19 15.93 22.10
C THR A 129 -12.06 15.31 21.28
N VAL A 130 -12.40 14.52 20.25
CA VAL A 130 -11.39 13.87 19.40
C VAL A 130 -10.61 14.89 18.56
N ALA A 131 -11.25 15.96 18.10
CA ALA A 131 -10.58 17.03 17.37
C ALA A 131 -9.61 17.82 18.27
N LYS A 132 -10.00 18.16 19.51
CA LYS A 132 -9.13 18.81 20.50
C LYS A 132 -7.93 17.91 20.85
N GLN A 133 -8.17 16.60 21.05
CA GLN A 133 -7.08 15.67 21.33
C GLN A 133 -6.08 15.62 20.17
N LEU A 134 -6.56 15.51 18.93
CA LEU A 134 -5.71 15.52 17.75
C LEU A 134 -4.92 16.83 17.61
N GLU A 135 -5.57 17.97 17.87
CA GLU A 135 -4.88 19.27 17.83
C GLU A 135 -3.75 19.33 18.87
N GLN A 136 -3.99 18.79 20.07
CA GLN A 136 -2.95 18.69 21.10
C GLN A 136 -1.83 17.72 20.68
N ASP A 137 -2.17 16.60 20.07
CA ASP A 137 -1.21 15.61 19.59
C ASP A 137 -0.29 16.19 18.50
N ILE A 138 -0.84 17.02 17.60
CA ILE A 138 -0.04 17.75 16.61
C ILE A 138 0.90 18.75 17.30
N LYS A 139 0.43 19.50 18.30
CA LYS A 139 1.28 20.40 19.11
C LYS A 139 2.37 19.66 19.89
N ASN A 140 2.11 18.41 20.28
CA ASN A 140 3.07 17.52 20.94
C ASN A 140 4.03 16.82 19.97
N GLY A 141 3.96 17.11 18.65
CA GLY A 141 4.95 16.67 17.67
C GLY A 141 4.48 15.63 16.68
N ALA A 142 3.18 15.30 16.61
CA ALA A 142 2.63 14.51 15.52
C ALA A 142 2.64 15.32 14.21
N GLN A 143 3.01 14.66 13.10
CA GLN A 143 3.18 15.28 11.79
C GLN A 143 2.19 14.74 10.75
N GLY A 144 1.19 14.00 11.20
CA GLY A 144 0.11 13.43 10.40
C GLY A 144 -0.86 12.63 11.26
N LEU A 145 -1.92 12.15 10.61
CA LEU A 145 -2.94 11.30 11.20
C LEU A 145 -3.01 9.97 10.44
N LYS A 146 -3.09 8.84 11.17
CA LYS A 146 -3.29 7.51 10.59
C LYS A 146 -4.65 6.93 10.99
N PHE A 147 -5.39 6.50 9.96
CA PHE A 147 -6.49 5.56 10.13
C PHE A 147 -6.08 4.16 9.71
N PHE A 148 -6.35 3.17 10.56
CA PHE A 148 -6.14 1.75 10.27
C PHE A 148 -7.38 1.15 9.59
N LYS A 149 -7.20 -0.01 8.96
CA LYS A 149 -8.26 -0.71 8.21
C LYS A 149 -9.50 -1.09 9.00
N ASN A 150 -9.40 -1.21 10.33
CA ASN A 150 -10.55 -1.45 11.19
C ASN A 150 -11.58 -0.31 11.13
N PHE A 151 -11.15 0.92 10.84
CA PHE A 151 -12.03 2.04 10.56
C PHE A 151 -12.78 1.78 9.25
N GLY A 152 -14.09 1.69 9.34
CA GLY A 152 -14.96 1.31 8.22
C GLY A 152 -15.25 -0.19 8.10
N MET A 153 -14.38 -1.09 8.56
CA MET A 153 -14.65 -2.54 8.52
C MET A 153 -15.16 -3.10 9.84
N ASP A 154 -14.41 -2.90 10.92
CA ASP A 154 -14.61 -3.65 12.17
C ASP A 154 -15.13 -2.77 13.30
N LEU A 155 -14.81 -1.45 13.30
CA LEU A 155 -15.26 -0.54 14.33
C LEU A 155 -16.76 -0.39 14.36
N ARG A 156 -17.32 -0.52 15.57
CA ARG A 156 -18.77 -0.41 15.83
C ARG A 156 -19.02 0.46 17.06
N ILE A 157 -20.16 1.13 17.07
CA ILE A 157 -20.69 1.79 18.24
C ILE A 157 -21.35 0.77 19.18
N LYS A 158 -21.79 1.20 20.37
CA LYS A 158 -22.40 0.33 21.40
C LYS A 158 -23.68 -0.36 20.91
N SER A 159 -24.44 0.28 19.99
CA SER A 159 -25.62 -0.33 19.34
C SER A 159 -25.27 -1.52 18.42
N GLY A 160 -24.01 -1.70 18.05
CA GLY A 160 -23.54 -2.68 17.10
C GLY A 160 -23.42 -2.17 15.67
N ASP A 161 -23.85 -0.92 15.40
CA ASP A 161 -23.77 -0.33 14.07
C ASP A 161 -22.32 -0.04 13.67
N ARG A 162 -21.99 -0.32 12.42
CA ARG A 162 -20.66 -0.10 11.86
C ARG A 162 -20.38 1.40 11.72
N ILE A 163 -19.18 1.81 12.11
CA ILE A 163 -18.67 3.15 11.83
C ILE A 163 -18.30 3.22 10.36
N LYS A 164 -18.92 4.13 9.61
CA LYS A 164 -18.58 4.39 8.20
C LYS A 164 -17.29 5.22 8.07
N ILE A 165 -16.58 5.04 6.96
CA ILE A 165 -15.36 5.83 6.71
C ILE A 165 -15.70 7.32 6.54
N ASP A 166 -16.89 7.62 6.01
CA ASP A 166 -17.38 8.99 5.84
C ASP A 166 -18.31 9.48 6.96
N ASP A 167 -18.27 8.86 8.14
CA ASP A 167 -19.05 9.23 9.28
C ASP A 167 -18.75 10.66 9.74
N PRO A 168 -19.74 11.58 9.81
CA PRO A 168 -19.52 12.99 10.07
C PRO A 168 -18.93 13.31 11.46
N ARG A 169 -18.98 12.38 12.41
CA ARG A 169 -18.34 12.56 13.74
C ARG A 169 -16.84 12.84 13.66
N PHE A 170 -16.18 12.43 12.57
CA PHE A 170 -14.76 12.64 12.35
C PHE A 170 -14.43 13.88 11.51
N ASP A 171 -15.41 14.61 10.97
CA ASP A 171 -15.16 15.74 10.05
C ASP A 171 -14.24 16.79 10.69
N LYS A 172 -14.46 17.14 11.97
CA LYS A 172 -13.60 18.09 12.69
C LYS A 172 -12.14 17.64 12.80
N ALA A 173 -11.87 16.34 12.90
CA ALA A 173 -10.50 15.83 12.92
C ALA A 173 -9.79 16.05 11.57
N PHE A 174 -10.49 15.86 10.45
CA PHE A 174 -9.95 16.15 9.11
C PHE A 174 -9.75 17.67 8.90
N GLU A 175 -10.62 18.51 9.45
CA GLU A 175 -10.46 19.97 9.43
C GLU A 175 -9.22 20.43 10.23
N ILE A 176 -8.94 19.80 11.37
CA ILE A 176 -7.70 20.02 12.14
C ILE A 176 -6.47 19.65 11.30
N CYS A 177 -6.49 18.50 10.61
CA CYS A 177 -5.40 18.14 9.69
C CYS A 177 -5.19 19.21 8.62
N ALA A 178 -6.27 19.73 8.01
CA ALA A 178 -6.20 20.81 7.03
C ALA A 178 -5.63 22.11 7.64
N LYS A 179 -6.09 22.50 8.84
CA LYS A 179 -5.64 23.69 9.58
C LYS A 179 -4.13 23.66 9.84
N TYR A 180 -3.60 22.52 10.24
CA TYR A 180 -2.17 22.34 10.54
C TYR A 180 -1.35 21.87 9.35
N LYS A 181 -1.98 21.69 8.16
CA LYS A 181 -1.35 21.20 6.94
C LYS A 181 -0.60 19.87 7.14
N VAL A 182 -1.13 18.99 7.98
CA VAL A 182 -0.62 17.63 8.19
C VAL A 182 -1.44 16.64 7.35
N PRO A 183 -0.81 15.64 6.71
CA PRO A 183 -1.52 14.67 5.89
C PRO A 183 -2.27 13.64 6.73
N VAL A 184 -3.28 13.04 6.11
CA VAL A 184 -3.97 11.85 6.63
C VAL A 184 -3.60 10.64 5.78
N LEU A 185 -2.91 9.67 6.37
CA LEU A 185 -2.69 8.37 5.74
C LEU A 185 -3.82 7.43 6.17
N ILE A 186 -4.61 6.99 5.20
CA ILE A 186 -5.79 6.18 5.45
C ILE A 186 -5.68 4.81 4.79
N HIS A 187 -5.77 3.75 5.61
CA HIS A 187 -5.85 2.37 5.15
C HIS A 187 -7.32 1.96 5.15
N THR A 188 -7.92 1.87 3.97
CA THR A 188 -9.30 1.46 3.76
C THR A 188 -9.35 0.09 3.13
N ALA A 189 -10.24 -0.77 3.64
CA ALA A 189 -10.47 -2.12 3.14
C ALA A 189 -9.22 -3.05 3.19
N GLU A 190 -9.23 -4.06 2.35
CA GLU A 190 -8.18 -5.06 2.09
C GLU A 190 -8.14 -5.32 0.58
N PRO A 191 -7.23 -6.13 0.05
CA PRO A 191 -7.27 -6.52 -1.36
C PRO A 191 -8.67 -6.95 -1.80
N ARG A 192 -9.12 -6.47 -2.95
CA ARG A 192 -10.48 -6.74 -3.45
C ARG A 192 -10.82 -8.23 -3.48
N GLN A 193 -9.82 -9.07 -3.77
CA GLN A 193 -9.94 -10.52 -3.81
C GLN A 193 -10.35 -11.14 -2.47
N PHE A 194 -10.11 -10.47 -1.33
CA PHE A 194 -10.57 -10.96 -0.02
C PHE A 194 -12.08 -10.84 0.17
N PHE A 195 -12.76 -10.02 -0.64
CA PHE A 195 -14.21 -9.83 -0.65
C PHE A 195 -14.91 -10.63 -1.76
N GLN A 196 -14.17 -11.31 -2.63
CA GLN A 196 -14.66 -12.12 -3.72
C GLN A 196 -14.81 -13.59 -3.29
N PRO A 197 -15.55 -14.43 -4.04
CA PRO A 197 -15.61 -15.86 -3.75
C PRO A 197 -14.20 -16.47 -3.58
N TRP A 198 -14.09 -17.31 -2.56
CA TRP A 198 -12.83 -18.00 -2.29
C TRP A 198 -12.81 -19.33 -3.04
N ASP A 199 -12.57 -19.28 -4.34
CA ASP A 199 -12.59 -20.40 -5.26
C ASP A 199 -11.35 -20.41 -6.18
N LYS A 200 -11.35 -21.31 -7.18
CA LYS A 200 -10.24 -21.50 -8.13
C LYS A 200 -9.90 -20.28 -8.98
N ASP A 201 -10.80 -19.31 -9.10
CA ASP A 201 -10.64 -18.11 -9.92
C ASP A 201 -10.11 -16.91 -9.10
N ASN A 202 -9.94 -17.09 -7.78
CA ASN A 202 -9.42 -16.04 -6.90
C ASN A 202 -7.90 -15.98 -6.90
N GLU A 203 -7.31 -14.91 -7.40
CA GLU A 203 -5.84 -14.72 -7.45
C GLU A 203 -5.15 -14.76 -6.07
N ARG A 204 -5.90 -14.53 -4.98
CA ARG A 204 -5.40 -14.59 -3.59
C ARG A 204 -5.78 -15.88 -2.87
N TRP A 205 -6.22 -16.90 -3.62
CA TRP A 205 -6.64 -18.18 -3.04
C TRP A 205 -5.60 -18.79 -2.11
N LEU A 206 -4.33 -18.80 -2.52
CA LEU A 206 -3.23 -19.36 -1.72
C LEU A 206 -3.01 -18.58 -0.42
N GLU A 207 -3.10 -17.26 -0.47
CA GLU A 207 -3.02 -16.42 0.71
C GLU A 207 -4.18 -16.66 1.68
N LEU A 208 -5.39 -16.78 1.17
CA LEU A 208 -6.58 -17.09 1.98
C LEU A 208 -6.53 -18.50 2.55
N LYS A 209 -5.97 -19.48 1.81
CA LYS A 209 -5.72 -20.84 2.34
C LYS A 209 -4.79 -20.82 3.55
N GLN A 210 -3.70 -20.04 3.50
CA GLN A 210 -2.75 -19.93 4.60
C GLN A 210 -3.24 -19.04 5.75
N PHE A 211 -4.08 -18.04 5.45
CA PHE A 211 -4.59 -17.06 6.41
C PHE A 211 -6.11 -16.87 6.24
N PRO A 212 -6.94 -17.86 6.60
CA PRO A 212 -8.40 -17.83 6.38
C PRO A 212 -9.09 -16.62 7.04
N ASN A 213 -8.52 -16.09 8.12
CA ASN A 213 -9.02 -14.92 8.82
C ASN A 213 -8.93 -13.61 8.01
N ARG A 214 -8.26 -13.63 6.85
CA ARG A 214 -8.21 -12.49 5.92
C ARG A 214 -9.42 -12.42 4.99
N TYR A 215 -10.18 -13.51 4.84
CA TYR A 215 -11.40 -13.51 4.04
C TYR A 215 -12.46 -12.58 4.64
N ARG A 216 -13.15 -11.84 3.79
CA ARG A 216 -14.18 -10.85 4.16
C ARG A 216 -15.53 -11.26 3.55
N PRO A 217 -16.21 -12.26 4.13
CA PRO A 217 -17.47 -12.75 3.60
C PRO A 217 -18.59 -11.69 3.67
N PRO A 218 -19.51 -11.67 2.68
CA PRO A 218 -20.51 -10.61 2.54
C PRO A 218 -21.58 -10.58 3.63
N ASP A 219 -21.72 -11.66 4.39
CA ASP A 219 -22.60 -11.72 5.56
C ASP A 219 -22.05 -11.01 6.80
N LYS A 220 -20.73 -10.71 6.82
CA LYS A 220 -20.06 -10.09 7.98
C LYS A 220 -19.46 -8.71 7.66
N TYR A 221 -19.13 -8.47 6.41
CA TYR A 221 -18.43 -7.25 5.99
C TYR A 221 -19.21 -6.51 4.89
N PRO A 222 -19.14 -5.18 4.81
CA PRO A 222 -19.61 -4.44 3.66
C PRO A 222 -18.84 -4.84 2.42
N THR A 223 -19.40 -4.60 1.24
CA THR A 223 -18.68 -4.85 -0.01
C THR A 223 -17.44 -3.94 -0.13
N TRP A 224 -16.46 -4.39 -0.90
CA TRP A 224 -15.28 -3.58 -1.19
C TRP A 224 -15.67 -2.23 -1.81
N GLU A 225 -16.63 -2.22 -2.72
CA GLU A 225 -17.15 -1.03 -3.39
C GLU A 225 -17.82 -0.05 -2.40
N THR A 226 -18.53 -0.54 -1.40
CA THR A 226 -19.12 0.29 -0.32
C THR A 226 -18.01 1.01 0.46
N LEU A 227 -16.99 0.29 0.90
CA LEU A 227 -15.87 0.86 1.65
C LEU A 227 -15.11 1.93 0.84
N MET A 228 -14.83 1.63 -0.43
CA MET A 228 -14.14 2.57 -1.30
C MET A 228 -15.03 3.77 -1.64
N GLY A 229 -16.34 3.59 -1.80
CA GLY A 229 -17.30 4.67 -1.98
C GLY A 229 -17.32 5.64 -0.78
N GLU A 230 -17.33 5.12 0.44
CA GLU A 230 -17.23 5.91 1.68
C GLU A 230 -15.90 6.66 1.77
N LEU A 231 -14.78 6.03 1.39
CA LEU A 231 -13.48 6.71 1.33
C LEU A 231 -13.49 7.89 0.36
N TYR A 232 -14.00 7.71 -0.86
CA TYR A 232 -14.02 8.78 -1.85
C TYR A 232 -15.01 9.88 -1.48
N SER A 233 -16.12 9.56 -0.82
CA SER A 233 -17.03 10.52 -0.19
C SER A 233 -16.27 11.39 0.82
N ARG A 234 -15.49 10.75 1.71
CA ARG A 234 -14.65 11.45 2.71
C ARG A 234 -13.65 12.40 2.06
N ILE A 235 -12.89 11.93 1.06
CA ILE A 235 -11.89 12.73 0.35
C ILE A 235 -12.53 13.95 -0.33
N GLY A 236 -13.67 13.74 -0.98
CA GLY A 236 -14.40 14.80 -1.67
C GLY A 236 -14.96 15.88 -0.74
N ARG A 237 -15.39 15.51 0.47
CA ARG A 237 -15.91 16.48 1.48
C ARG A 237 -14.80 17.31 2.15
N HIS A 238 -13.55 16.87 2.10
CA HIS A 238 -12.42 17.56 2.75
C HIS A 238 -11.35 17.99 1.73
N PRO A 239 -11.66 18.87 0.77
CA PRO A 239 -10.73 19.23 -0.31
C PRO A 239 -9.47 19.96 0.16
N LYS A 240 -9.46 20.51 1.40
CA LYS A 240 -8.30 21.17 2.01
C LYS A 240 -7.40 20.21 2.79
N THR A 241 -7.85 18.98 3.05
CA THR A 241 -7.08 17.95 3.73
C THR A 241 -6.29 17.15 2.70
N THR A 242 -4.99 16.96 2.92
CA THR A 242 -4.15 16.10 2.08
C THR A 242 -4.30 14.64 2.53
N PHE A 243 -4.73 13.78 1.61
CA PHE A 243 -4.85 12.35 1.84
C PHE A 243 -3.71 11.57 1.19
N ILE A 244 -3.27 10.50 1.85
CA ILE A 244 -2.39 9.47 1.33
C ILE A 244 -3.15 8.14 1.45
N ASN A 245 -3.60 7.59 0.33
CA ASN A 245 -4.24 6.28 0.30
C ASN A 245 -3.18 5.18 0.44
N ALA A 246 -3.25 4.42 1.52
CA ALA A 246 -2.41 3.26 1.71
C ALA A 246 -2.60 2.23 0.58
N HIS A 247 -1.51 1.57 0.21
CA HIS A 247 -1.53 0.44 -0.73
C HIS A 247 -2.14 0.79 -2.11
N LEU A 248 -1.90 2.00 -2.61
CA LEU A 248 -2.56 2.54 -3.83
C LEU A 248 -4.10 2.44 -3.78
N GLY A 249 -4.71 2.42 -2.58
CA GLY A 249 -6.14 2.16 -2.41
C GLY A 249 -6.55 0.78 -2.92
N TRP A 250 -5.66 -0.23 -2.86
CA TRP A 250 -5.81 -1.58 -3.40
C TRP A 250 -6.10 -1.63 -4.92
N LEU A 251 -5.71 -0.58 -5.65
CA LEU A 251 -5.86 -0.46 -7.11
C LEU A 251 -4.55 -0.72 -7.86
N GLY A 252 -3.58 -1.40 -7.24
CA GLY A 252 -2.33 -1.80 -7.92
C GLY A 252 -2.57 -2.67 -9.17
N GLY A 253 -3.64 -3.46 -9.19
CA GLY A 253 -4.10 -4.23 -10.33
C GLY A 253 -5.00 -3.46 -11.32
N ASP A 254 -5.43 -2.24 -10.99
CA ASP A 254 -6.27 -1.37 -11.83
C ASP A 254 -5.77 0.07 -11.80
N LEU A 255 -4.60 0.30 -12.36
CA LEU A 255 -3.98 1.62 -12.44
C LEU A 255 -4.79 2.61 -13.30
N GLY A 256 -5.66 2.11 -14.19
CA GLY A 256 -6.59 2.93 -14.96
C GLY A 256 -7.66 3.58 -14.06
N GLN A 257 -8.24 2.82 -13.14
CA GLN A 257 -9.19 3.35 -12.16
C GLN A 257 -8.50 4.30 -11.17
N LEU A 258 -7.31 3.94 -10.68
CA LEU A 258 -6.52 4.82 -9.80
C LEU A 258 -6.22 6.15 -10.49
N SER A 259 -5.87 6.14 -11.78
CA SER A 259 -5.66 7.35 -12.57
C SER A 259 -6.86 8.28 -12.58
N LYS A 260 -8.06 7.75 -12.85
CA LYS A 260 -9.31 8.53 -12.82
C LYS A 260 -9.58 9.17 -11.45
N LEU A 261 -9.23 8.46 -10.37
CA LEU A 261 -9.41 8.96 -9.01
C LEU A 261 -8.40 10.06 -8.67
N LEU A 262 -7.14 9.90 -9.07
CA LEU A 262 -6.11 10.94 -8.89
C LEU A 262 -6.43 12.20 -9.68
N ASP A 263 -7.00 12.06 -10.89
CA ASP A 263 -7.46 13.19 -11.70
C ASP A 263 -8.69 13.90 -11.06
N LYS A 264 -9.60 13.12 -10.47
CA LYS A 264 -10.82 13.63 -9.82
C LYS A 264 -10.56 14.34 -8.48
N TYR A 265 -9.59 13.82 -7.68
CA TYR A 265 -9.32 14.29 -6.32
C TYR A 265 -7.91 14.87 -6.22
N PRO A 266 -7.72 16.18 -6.42
CA PRO A 266 -6.39 16.82 -6.38
C PRO A 266 -5.72 16.74 -5.00
N ASN A 267 -6.47 16.56 -3.93
CA ASN A 267 -5.99 16.38 -2.56
C ASN A 267 -5.65 14.91 -2.17
N MET A 268 -5.83 13.96 -3.11
CA MET A 268 -5.51 12.56 -2.91
C MET A 268 -4.12 12.24 -3.43
N ASN A 269 -3.31 11.59 -2.65
CA ASN A 269 -2.06 10.93 -3.02
C ASN A 269 -2.18 9.45 -2.69
N ALA A 270 -1.20 8.64 -3.06
CA ALA A 270 -1.18 7.22 -2.76
C ALA A 270 0.25 6.74 -2.46
N GLU A 271 0.40 5.62 -1.76
CA GLU A 271 1.71 5.02 -1.49
C GLU A 271 1.73 3.52 -1.84
N VAL A 272 2.94 2.98 -2.05
CA VAL A 272 3.15 1.68 -2.71
C VAL A 272 3.32 0.49 -1.77
N ALA A 273 3.12 0.65 -0.47
CA ALA A 273 3.27 -0.44 0.49
C ALA A 273 2.38 -1.64 0.12
N ALA A 274 2.91 -2.84 0.25
CA ALA A 274 2.23 -4.13 0.09
C ALA A 274 1.53 -4.40 -1.27
N VAL A 275 1.73 -3.55 -2.29
CA VAL A 275 1.16 -3.73 -3.65
C VAL A 275 2.20 -3.96 -4.72
N LEU A 276 3.43 -4.23 -4.33
CA LEU A 276 4.54 -4.44 -5.27
C LEU A 276 4.31 -5.63 -6.21
N ALA A 277 3.63 -6.67 -5.72
CA ALA A 277 3.29 -7.84 -6.52
C ALA A 277 2.44 -7.49 -7.74
N GLU A 278 1.45 -6.61 -7.58
CA GLU A 278 0.61 -6.13 -8.68
C GLU A 278 1.36 -5.22 -9.65
N LEU A 279 2.27 -4.41 -9.13
CA LEU A 279 3.08 -3.49 -9.94
C LEU A 279 4.11 -4.24 -10.78
N GLY A 280 4.84 -5.18 -10.18
CA GLY A 280 5.93 -5.90 -10.85
C GLY A 280 5.48 -6.86 -11.95
N ARG A 281 4.21 -7.30 -11.98
CA ARG A 281 3.68 -8.12 -13.08
C ARG A 281 3.24 -7.31 -14.31
N GLN A 282 3.19 -5.97 -14.20
CA GLN A 282 2.77 -5.07 -15.29
C GLN A 282 3.75 -3.88 -15.46
N PRO A 283 5.06 -4.12 -15.65
CA PRO A 283 6.10 -3.09 -15.55
C PRO A 283 5.89 -1.93 -16.53
N ARG A 284 5.40 -2.19 -17.76
CA ARG A 284 5.15 -1.12 -18.75
C ARG A 284 4.02 -0.19 -18.35
N THR A 285 2.89 -0.75 -17.92
CA THR A 285 1.73 0.03 -17.44
C THR A 285 2.08 0.77 -16.17
N ALA A 286 2.78 0.11 -15.24
CA ALA A 286 3.22 0.72 -13.99
C ALA A 286 4.21 1.87 -14.24
N ARG A 287 5.25 1.70 -15.09
CA ARG A 287 6.18 2.78 -15.48
C ARG A 287 5.44 3.99 -16.06
N ALA A 288 4.50 3.77 -16.98
CA ALA A 288 3.69 4.85 -17.56
C ALA A 288 2.85 5.59 -16.50
N PHE A 289 2.22 4.84 -15.58
CA PHE A 289 1.48 5.38 -14.46
C PHE A 289 2.37 6.23 -13.54
N PHE A 290 3.51 5.70 -13.07
CA PHE A 290 4.45 6.44 -12.22
C PHE A 290 4.99 7.70 -12.89
N THR A 291 5.26 7.66 -14.19
CA THR A 291 5.71 8.84 -14.95
C THR A 291 4.63 9.91 -15.01
N LYS A 292 3.37 9.51 -15.29
CA LYS A 292 2.24 10.47 -15.36
C LYS A 292 1.91 11.08 -13.99
N TYR A 293 1.88 10.25 -12.95
CA TYR A 293 1.49 10.66 -11.58
C TYR A 293 2.68 10.79 -10.63
N GLN A 294 3.86 11.13 -11.18
CA GLN A 294 5.12 11.20 -10.44
C GLN A 294 5.08 12.11 -9.19
N ASP A 295 4.17 13.09 -9.16
CA ASP A 295 3.99 14.01 -8.03
C ASP A 295 2.92 13.55 -7.02
N ARG A 296 2.33 12.37 -7.22
CA ARG A 296 1.18 11.90 -6.45
C ARG A 296 1.41 10.56 -5.73
N VAL A 297 2.54 9.90 -5.99
CA VAL A 297 2.85 8.59 -5.43
C VAL A 297 4.07 8.68 -4.52
N LEU A 298 3.97 8.06 -3.32
CA LEU A 298 5.01 8.04 -2.30
C LEU A 298 5.51 6.60 -2.09
N PHE A 299 6.73 6.47 -1.59
CA PHE A 299 7.26 5.19 -1.16
C PHE A 299 6.75 4.83 0.24
N GLY A 300 6.26 3.61 0.40
CA GLY A 300 5.88 3.00 1.66
C GLY A 300 6.15 1.50 1.63
N LYS A 301 6.42 0.89 2.80
CA LYS A 301 6.73 -0.54 2.91
C LYS A 301 5.73 -1.33 3.77
N ASP A 302 5.16 -0.73 4.79
CA ASP A 302 4.25 -1.28 5.80
C ASP A 302 5.00 -2.07 6.89
N ILE A 303 5.44 -3.29 6.62
CA ILE A 303 6.11 -4.16 7.59
C ILE A 303 7.63 -3.95 7.54
N TRP A 304 8.25 -3.81 8.72
CA TRP A 304 9.70 -3.70 8.85
C TRP A 304 10.37 -5.06 8.68
N GLU A 305 10.88 -5.32 7.50
CA GLU A 305 11.75 -6.45 7.15
C GLU A 305 12.73 -5.98 6.07
N THR A 306 14.00 -5.81 6.44
CA THR A 306 15.02 -5.16 5.60
C THR A 306 15.24 -5.86 4.27
N SER A 307 15.21 -7.19 4.25
CA SER A 307 15.40 -7.99 3.03
C SER A 307 14.29 -7.78 1.99
N GLU A 308 13.08 -7.47 2.42
CA GLU A 308 11.96 -7.22 1.53
C GLU A 308 12.08 -5.89 0.75
N TYR A 309 12.79 -4.88 1.30
CA TYR A 309 13.08 -3.62 0.59
C TYR A 309 13.90 -3.84 -0.67
N PHE A 310 14.77 -4.84 -0.70
CA PHE A 310 15.60 -5.15 -1.87
C PHE A 310 14.76 -5.43 -3.11
N THR A 311 13.61 -6.11 -2.95
CA THR A 311 12.69 -6.36 -4.06
C THR A 311 12.01 -5.07 -4.53
N TYR A 312 11.67 -4.14 -3.62
CA TYR A 312 11.16 -2.82 -4.00
C TYR A 312 12.18 -2.05 -4.83
N PHE A 313 13.42 -2.00 -4.38
CA PHE A 313 14.49 -1.32 -5.12
C PHE A 313 14.71 -1.95 -6.48
N ARG A 314 14.79 -3.29 -6.55
CA ARG A 314 14.95 -4.02 -7.80
C ARG A 314 13.81 -3.71 -8.79
N VAL A 315 12.55 -3.69 -8.33
CA VAL A 315 11.39 -3.37 -9.17
C VAL A 315 11.40 -1.93 -9.67
N PHE A 316 11.79 -0.97 -8.84
CA PHE A 316 11.75 0.45 -9.24
C PHE A 316 12.97 0.88 -10.03
N GLU A 317 14.15 0.37 -9.70
CA GLU A 317 15.44 0.88 -10.18
C GLU A 317 16.01 0.13 -11.38
N THR A 318 15.64 -1.16 -11.58
CA THR A 318 16.23 -2.00 -12.62
C THR A 318 15.24 -2.34 -13.74
N GLY A 319 15.77 -2.83 -14.88
CA GLY A 319 14.99 -3.47 -15.93
C GLY A 319 14.99 -5.00 -15.85
N ASP A 320 15.34 -5.57 -14.68
CA ASP A 320 15.42 -7.01 -14.48
C ASP A 320 14.13 -7.74 -14.83
N GLU A 321 14.26 -8.96 -15.35
CA GLU A 321 13.14 -9.76 -15.81
C GLU A 321 13.00 -11.06 -15.02
N TYR A 322 11.76 -11.48 -14.81
CA TYR A 322 11.39 -12.83 -14.38
C TYR A 322 12.00 -13.26 -13.03
N PHE A 323 11.94 -12.41 -12.01
CA PHE A 323 12.42 -12.74 -10.66
C PHE A 323 11.27 -12.96 -9.68
N ASP A 324 11.58 -13.58 -8.54
CA ASP A 324 10.58 -13.93 -7.54
C ASP A 324 10.17 -12.73 -6.67
N TYR A 325 8.88 -12.69 -6.32
CA TYR A 325 8.40 -11.90 -5.19
C TYR A 325 8.73 -12.62 -3.87
N TYR A 326 9.11 -11.88 -2.85
CA TYR A 326 9.54 -12.44 -1.57
C TYR A 326 8.43 -13.18 -0.79
N ARG A 327 7.16 -13.00 -1.15
CA ARG A 327 6.00 -13.69 -0.54
C ARG A 327 5.22 -14.45 -1.60
N LYS A 328 5.61 -15.71 -1.87
CA LYS A 328 4.97 -16.57 -2.87
C LYS A 328 3.43 -16.64 -2.73
N ARG A 329 2.91 -16.59 -1.50
CA ARG A 329 1.47 -16.59 -1.23
C ARG A 329 0.71 -15.38 -1.80
N HIS A 330 1.38 -14.24 -1.99
CA HIS A 330 0.78 -13.04 -2.58
C HIS A 330 0.88 -13.05 -4.10
N ALA A 331 1.95 -13.62 -4.65
CA ALA A 331 2.22 -13.63 -6.07
C ALA A 331 2.82 -14.97 -6.48
N PHE A 332 2.06 -15.78 -7.18
CA PHE A 332 2.56 -16.99 -7.83
C PHE A 332 3.13 -16.72 -9.24
N TRP A 333 3.04 -15.48 -9.68
CA TRP A 333 3.67 -14.97 -10.91
C TRP A 333 5.06 -14.39 -10.63
N LYS A 334 5.83 -14.18 -11.69
CA LYS A 334 7.15 -13.53 -11.62
C LYS A 334 7.02 -12.01 -11.71
N MET A 335 8.06 -11.33 -11.20
CA MET A 335 8.19 -9.89 -11.17
C MET A 335 9.13 -9.40 -12.26
N TYR A 336 8.97 -8.14 -12.64
CA TYR A 336 9.80 -7.43 -13.62
C TYR A 336 10.09 -6.03 -13.11
N GLY A 337 11.30 -5.55 -13.39
CA GLY A 337 11.70 -4.19 -13.08
C GLY A 337 11.02 -3.16 -13.98
N MET A 338 10.79 -1.97 -13.45
CA MET A 338 10.18 -0.85 -14.17
C MET A 338 11.23 0.11 -14.76
N GLU A 339 12.46 0.06 -14.24
CA GLU A 339 13.54 0.98 -14.63
C GLU A 339 13.03 2.43 -14.67
N LEU A 340 12.54 2.93 -13.53
CA LEU A 340 11.97 4.27 -13.46
C LEU A 340 13.04 5.33 -13.76
N PRO A 341 12.70 6.37 -14.55
CA PRO A 341 13.62 7.51 -14.74
C PRO A 341 14.03 8.12 -13.41
N ASP A 342 15.27 8.59 -13.30
CA ASP A 342 15.84 9.12 -12.05
C ASP A 342 14.97 10.22 -11.42
N GLU A 343 14.39 11.11 -12.20
CA GLU A 343 13.53 12.18 -11.68
C GLU A 343 12.21 11.65 -11.12
N VAL A 344 11.65 10.59 -11.70
CA VAL A 344 10.46 9.90 -11.18
C VAL A 344 10.82 9.15 -9.90
N LEU A 345 11.96 8.46 -9.88
CA LEU A 345 12.46 7.72 -8.73
C LEU A 345 12.73 8.65 -7.53
N LYS A 346 13.38 9.81 -7.74
CA LYS A 346 13.58 10.82 -6.70
C LYS A 346 12.26 11.33 -6.11
N LYS A 347 11.24 11.56 -6.95
CA LYS A 347 9.91 11.97 -6.49
C LYS A 347 9.24 10.89 -5.64
N LEU A 348 9.27 9.64 -6.10
CA LEU A 348 8.77 8.50 -5.35
C LEU A 348 9.47 8.34 -4.00
N TYR A 349 10.80 8.43 -3.98
CA TYR A 349 11.60 8.12 -2.81
C TYR A 349 11.60 9.22 -1.76
N TYR A 350 11.67 10.50 -2.14
CA TYR A 350 11.77 11.57 -1.14
C TYR A 350 11.05 12.89 -1.48
N LYS A 351 11.07 13.36 -2.74
CA LYS A 351 10.55 14.72 -3.03
C LYS A 351 9.07 14.88 -2.67
N ASN A 352 8.25 13.85 -2.93
CA ASN A 352 6.83 13.88 -2.55
C ASN A 352 6.64 13.82 -1.03
N GLY A 353 7.44 13.01 -0.32
CA GLY A 353 7.44 12.97 1.14
C GLY A 353 7.76 14.32 1.76
N LEU A 354 8.82 14.98 1.28
CA LEU A 354 9.23 16.32 1.72
C LEU A 354 8.14 17.37 1.47
N ARG A 355 7.43 17.28 0.34
CA ARG A 355 6.37 18.22 -0.02
C ARG A 355 5.10 18.05 0.84
N ILE A 356 4.77 16.81 1.19
CA ILE A 356 3.47 16.45 1.80
C ILE A 356 3.56 16.42 3.33
N ILE A 357 4.68 15.96 3.89
CA ILE A 357 4.83 15.76 5.34
C ILE A 357 5.64 16.92 5.92
N PRO A 358 5.06 17.75 6.78
CA PRO A 358 5.75 18.91 7.35
C PRO A 358 6.86 18.49 8.33
N GLY A 359 7.89 19.33 8.45
CA GLY A 359 8.94 19.20 9.47
C GLY A 359 9.98 18.10 9.23
N ILE A 360 10.04 17.53 8.03
CA ILE A 360 11.18 16.72 7.60
C ILE A 360 12.32 17.66 7.22
N ASP A 361 13.53 17.39 7.70
CA ASP A 361 14.73 18.18 7.40
C ASP A 361 15.19 17.91 5.95
N ALA A 362 14.87 18.83 5.05
CA ALA A 362 15.22 18.73 3.63
C ALA A 362 16.72 18.70 3.37
N SER A 363 17.56 19.20 4.30
CA SER A 363 19.02 19.19 4.15
C SER A 363 19.64 17.79 4.10
N GLN A 364 18.88 16.76 4.49
CA GLN A 364 19.31 15.35 4.42
C GLN A 364 19.17 14.76 3.01
N PHE A 365 18.59 15.50 2.07
CA PHE A 365 18.27 15.00 0.73
C PHE A 365 18.96 15.84 -0.34
N PRO A 366 19.37 15.25 -1.47
CA PRO A 366 19.93 16.01 -2.58
C PRO A 366 18.88 16.93 -3.22
N ASN A 367 19.33 18.03 -3.78
CA ASN A 367 18.49 19.01 -4.49
C ASN A 367 17.85 18.42 -5.75
#